data_ab7be94e8b85c3f4d95ef1753b91eb20
#
_entry.id   ab7be94e8b85c3f4d95ef1753b91eb20
#
_cell.length_a   1.000
_cell.length_b   1.000
_cell.length_c   1.000
_cell.angle_alpha   90.00
_cell.angle_beta   90.00
_cell.angle_gamma   90.00
#
_symmetry.space_group_name_H-M   'P 1'
#
loop_
_entity.id
_entity.type
_entity.pdbx_description
1 polymer ?
#
loop_
_entity_poly.entity_id
_entity_poly.type
_entity_poly.pdbx_seq_one_letter_code
_entity_poly.pdbx_strand_id
1 'polypeptide(L)'
;MEAIKFIELYNKLLECFRCINIERIEKIEYTTQTVVYFNSEPVVFDKLFNIYTIGLINNFDKNYERLCNKEDLNNFMKDLEYMMGKIYSIASITFSKNLTNCHVMLEYIYRNIEGFAKCLNSEIKFDE
;
A
#
# COMPACT_ATOMS: atom_id res chain seq x y z
N MET A 1 17.33 -12.29 -16.21
CA MET A 1 15.86 -12.42 -16.26
C MET A 1 15.19 -11.84 -15.03
N GLU A 2 15.69 -12.18 -13.86
CA GLU A 2 15.16 -11.66 -12.59
C GLU A 2 15.25 -10.14 -12.49
N ALA A 3 16.36 -9.56 -12.98
CA ALA A 3 16.55 -8.12 -12.95
C ALA A 3 15.53 -7.37 -13.81
N ILE A 4 15.19 -7.91 -14.98
CA ILE A 4 14.18 -7.31 -15.87
C ILE A 4 12.82 -7.38 -15.21
N LYS A 5 12.47 -8.52 -14.62
CA LYS A 5 11.19 -8.69 -13.91
C LYS A 5 11.09 -7.76 -12.72
N PHE A 6 12.18 -7.60 -11.97
CA PHE A 6 12.23 -6.67 -10.85
C PHE A 6 11.95 -5.24 -11.32
N ILE A 7 12.62 -4.80 -12.38
CA ILE A 7 12.45 -3.44 -12.91
C ILE A 7 11.01 -3.22 -13.38
N GLU A 8 10.43 -4.19 -14.07
CA GLU A 8 9.04 -4.10 -14.53
C GLU A 8 8.07 -3.98 -13.36
N LEU A 9 8.22 -4.84 -12.34
CA LEU A 9 7.38 -4.81 -11.16
C LEU A 9 7.58 -3.52 -10.36
N TYR A 10 8.82 -3.07 -10.23
CA TYR A 10 9.13 -1.81 -9.53
C TYR A 10 8.43 -0.63 -10.19
N ASN A 11 8.57 -0.52 -11.51
CA ASN A 11 7.95 0.59 -12.25
C ASN A 11 6.43 0.53 -12.18
N LYS A 12 5.86 -0.66 -12.25
CA LYS A 12 4.41 -0.86 -12.14
C LYS A 12 3.89 -0.46 -10.78
N LEU A 13 4.58 -0.88 -9.72
CA LEU A 13 4.21 -0.50 -8.35
C LEU A 13 4.37 1.00 -8.13
N LEU A 14 5.47 1.57 -8.60
CA LEU A 14 5.71 3.00 -8.48
C LEU A 14 4.59 3.80 -9.14
N GLU A 15 4.16 3.40 -10.33
CA GLU A 15 3.05 4.04 -11.05
C GLU A 15 1.74 3.92 -10.26
N CYS A 16 1.45 2.74 -9.72
CA CYS A 16 0.24 2.54 -8.92
C CYS A 16 0.24 3.39 -7.66
N PHE A 17 1.37 3.44 -6.94
CA PHE A 17 1.47 4.25 -5.73
C PHE A 17 1.36 5.74 -6.01
N ARG A 18 1.82 6.21 -7.17
CA ARG A 18 1.68 7.62 -7.55
C ARG A 18 0.23 8.04 -7.77
N CYS A 19 -0.66 7.07 -8.04
CA CYS A 19 -2.08 7.35 -8.19
C CYS A 19 -2.80 7.44 -6.85
N ILE A 20 -2.12 7.11 -5.76
CA ILE A 20 -2.68 7.16 -4.40
C ILE A 20 -1.84 8.15 -3.60
N ASN A 21 -2.47 9.17 -3.05
CA ASN A 21 -1.80 10.12 -2.18
C ASN A 21 -2.53 10.17 -0.83
N ILE A 22 -1.83 9.72 0.21
CA ILE A 22 -2.31 9.90 1.58
C ILE A 22 -1.80 11.24 2.07
N GLU A 23 -2.66 12.25 2.05
CA GLU A 23 -2.27 13.61 2.37
C GLU A 23 -2.02 13.81 3.85
N ARG A 24 -2.86 13.19 4.68
CA ARG A 24 -2.71 13.28 6.12
C ARG A 24 -3.47 12.16 6.81
N ILE A 25 -3.12 11.94 8.07
CA ILE A 25 -3.76 10.96 8.94
C ILE A 25 -4.11 11.69 10.22
N GLU A 26 -5.36 11.58 10.66
CA GLU A 26 -5.82 12.18 11.89
C GLU A 26 -6.29 11.08 12.85
N LYS A 27 -5.75 11.08 14.06
CA LYS A 27 -6.18 10.17 15.10
C LYS A 27 -7.33 10.83 15.87
N ILE A 28 -8.43 10.12 16.00
CA ILE A 28 -9.57 10.62 16.77
C ILE A 28 -9.32 10.32 18.25
N GLU A 29 -9.30 11.37 19.09
CA GLU A 29 -9.01 11.24 20.52
C GLU A 29 -9.97 10.29 21.20
N TYR A 30 -9.44 9.55 22.17
CA TYR A 30 -10.19 8.59 23.01
C TYR A 30 -10.80 7.42 22.24
N THR A 31 -10.36 7.19 21.01
CA THR A 31 -10.81 6.06 20.19
C THR A 31 -9.63 5.39 19.52
N THR A 32 -9.88 4.22 18.91
CA THR A 32 -8.90 3.55 18.04
C THR A 32 -9.06 3.97 16.59
N GLN A 33 -9.98 4.91 16.32
CA GLN A 33 -10.28 5.34 14.96
C GLN A 33 -9.21 6.27 14.41
N THR A 34 -8.96 6.12 13.13
CA THR A 34 -8.02 6.96 12.38
C THR A 34 -8.71 7.40 11.09
N VAL A 35 -8.60 8.68 10.76
CA VAL A 35 -9.09 9.20 9.48
C VAL A 35 -7.90 9.32 8.53
N VAL A 36 -7.98 8.65 7.40
CA VAL A 36 -6.95 8.71 6.36
C VAL A 36 -7.53 9.41 5.14
N TYR A 37 -6.83 10.42 4.66
CA TYR A 37 -7.28 11.23 3.51
C TYR A 37 -6.60 10.70 2.24
N PHE A 38 -7.39 10.01 1.42
CA PHE A 38 -6.93 9.49 0.12
C PHE A 38 -7.29 10.48 -0.98
N ASN A 39 -6.29 11.14 -1.55
CA ASN A 39 -6.51 12.15 -2.59
C ASN A 39 -7.58 13.16 -2.15
N SER A 40 -7.46 13.68 -0.93
CA SER A 40 -8.34 14.66 -0.29
C SER A 40 -9.68 14.10 0.22
N GLU A 41 -9.97 12.82 0.04
CA GLU A 41 -11.22 12.22 0.50
C GLU A 41 -10.99 11.43 1.80
N PRO A 42 -11.71 11.78 2.89
CA PRO A 42 -11.52 11.11 4.17
C PRO A 42 -12.19 9.74 4.23
N VAL A 43 -11.47 8.79 4.82
CA VAL A 43 -11.99 7.46 5.11
C VAL A 43 -11.67 7.14 6.56
N VAL A 44 -12.66 6.73 7.35
CA VAL A 44 -12.51 6.40 8.76
C VAL A 44 -12.21 4.91 8.90
N PHE A 45 -11.12 4.60 9.60
CA PHE A 45 -10.72 3.23 9.91
C PHE A 45 -10.73 3.00 11.41
N ASP A 46 -11.05 1.78 11.85
CA ASP A 46 -11.10 1.40 13.25
C ASP A 46 -9.78 0.80 13.74
N LYS A 47 -8.66 1.21 13.14
CA LYS A 47 -7.33 0.75 13.55
C LYS A 47 -6.26 1.78 13.24
N LEU A 48 -5.12 1.63 13.90
CA LEU A 48 -3.90 2.36 13.57
C LEU A 48 -3.11 1.52 12.56
N PHE A 49 -2.67 2.16 11.48
CA PHE A 49 -1.85 1.48 10.48
C PHE A 49 -0.38 1.51 10.88
N ASN A 50 0.34 0.49 10.44
CA ASN A 50 1.78 0.44 10.60
C ASN A 50 2.40 1.64 9.85
N ILE A 51 3.35 2.31 10.50
CA ILE A 51 4.01 3.47 9.90
C ILE A 51 4.66 3.14 8.57
N TYR A 52 5.15 1.90 8.42
CA TYR A 52 5.78 1.48 7.16
C TYR A 52 4.78 1.34 6.03
N THR A 53 3.54 0.98 6.33
CA THR A 53 2.49 0.91 5.31
C THR A 53 2.27 2.27 4.66
N ILE A 54 2.15 3.29 5.49
CA ILE A 54 1.95 4.66 4.99
C ILE A 54 3.19 5.14 4.22
N GLY A 55 4.37 4.85 4.75
CA GLY A 55 5.62 5.19 4.07
C GLY A 55 5.75 4.54 2.71
N LEU A 56 5.38 3.26 2.60
CA LEU A 56 5.43 2.53 1.32
C LEU A 56 4.45 3.10 0.30
N ILE A 57 3.27 3.49 0.74
CA ILE A 57 2.28 4.09 -0.16
C ILE A 57 2.74 5.47 -0.64
N ASN A 58 3.25 6.30 0.25
CA ASN A 58 3.62 7.69 -0.07
C ASN A 58 5.02 7.84 -0.67
N ASN A 59 5.95 6.95 -0.31
CA ASN A 59 7.35 7.02 -0.76
C ASN A 59 7.88 5.63 -1.05
N PHE A 60 7.27 4.95 -2.01
CA PHE A 60 7.65 3.58 -2.35
C PHE A 60 9.13 3.48 -2.73
N ASP A 61 9.62 4.41 -3.53
CA ASP A 61 11.00 4.42 -4.02
C ASP A 61 12.04 4.49 -2.90
N LYS A 62 11.68 5.05 -1.75
CA LYS A 62 12.58 5.17 -0.60
C LYS A 62 12.45 4.04 0.41
N ASN A 63 11.36 3.28 0.38
CA ASN A 63 11.02 2.34 1.45
C ASN A 63 10.87 0.89 0.98
N TYR A 64 10.99 0.60 -0.32
CA TYR A 64 10.70 -0.72 -0.87
C TYR A 64 11.58 -1.84 -0.28
N GLU A 65 12.78 -1.51 0.21
CA GLU A 65 13.69 -2.50 0.79
C GLU A 65 13.10 -3.17 2.03
N ARG A 66 12.17 -2.51 2.71
CA ARG A 66 11.50 -3.09 3.87
C ARG A 66 10.66 -4.30 3.52
N LEU A 67 10.26 -4.43 2.25
CA LEU A 67 9.52 -5.60 1.78
C LEU A 67 10.37 -6.87 1.74
N CYS A 68 11.68 -6.74 1.91
CA CYS A 68 12.57 -7.88 2.10
C CYS A 68 12.36 -8.55 3.45
N ASN A 69 11.88 -7.80 4.45
CA ASN A 69 11.59 -8.31 5.77
C ASN A 69 10.22 -8.97 5.76
N LYS A 70 10.18 -10.25 6.15
CA LYS A 70 8.94 -11.04 6.11
C LYS A 70 7.84 -10.46 6.99
N GLU A 71 8.22 -9.97 8.17
CA GLU A 71 7.27 -9.37 9.10
C GLU A 71 6.67 -8.08 8.53
N ASP A 72 7.52 -7.22 7.99
CA ASP A 72 7.07 -5.96 7.37
C ASP A 72 6.18 -6.24 6.16
N LEU A 73 6.54 -7.22 5.34
CA LEU A 73 5.73 -7.62 4.20
C LEU A 73 4.34 -8.10 4.64
N ASN A 74 4.29 -8.97 5.65
CA ASN A 74 3.02 -9.48 6.17
C ASN A 74 2.16 -8.37 6.75
N ASN A 75 2.76 -7.46 7.50
CA ASN A 75 2.04 -6.32 8.07
C ASN A 75 1.51 -5.39 6.98
N PHE A 76 2.31 -5.13 5.97
CA PHE A 76 1.90 -4.32 4.83
C PHE A 76 0.71 -4.94 4.09
N MET A 77 0.79 -6.25 3.82
CA MET A 77 -0.29 -6.96 3.13
C MET A 77 -1.60 -6.96 3.92
N LYS A 78 -1.52 -7.14 5.24
CA LYS A 78 -2.70 -7.07 6.11
C LYS A 78 -3.32 -5.69 6.10
N ASP A 79 -2.50 -4.65 6.17
CA ASP A 79 -2.98 -3.28 6.14
C ASP A 79 -3.63 -2.96 4.80
N LEU A 80 -3.05 -3.43 3.68
CA LEU A 80 -3.63 -3.26 2.36
C LEU A 80 -5.00 -3.94 2.26
N GLU A 81 -5.13 -5.15 2.76
CA GLU A 81 -6.42 -5.87 2.76
C GLU A 81 -7.48 -5.08 3.51
N TYR A 82 -7.13 -4.57 4.68
CA TYR A 82 -8.05 -3.78 5.48
C TYR A 82 -8.46 -2.49 4.77
N MET A 83 -7.50 -1.78 4.20
CA MET A 83 -7.78 -0.56 3.43
C MET A 83 -8.69 -0.83 2.24
N MET A 84 -8.37 -1.86 1.48
CA MET A 84 -9.14 -2.24 0.29
C MET A 84 -10.59 -2.54 0.63
N GLY A 85 -10.83 -3.32 1.67
CA GLY A 85 -12.18 -3.68 2.08
C GLY A 85 -13.01 -2.47 2.48
N LYS A 86 -12.42 -1.58 3.27
CA LYS A 86 -13.11 -0.37 3.74
C LYS A 86 -13.38 0.61 2.59
N ILE A 87 -12.36 0.85 1.76
CA ILE A 87 -12.50 1.76 0.61
C ILE A 87 -13.54 1.23 -0.37
N TYR A 88 -13.53 -0.07 -0.64
CA TYR A 88 -14.54 -0.70 -1.49
C TYR A 88 -15.95 -0.48 -0.96
N SER A 89 -16.16 -0.70 0.34
CA SER A 89 -17.47 -0.53 0.96
C SER A 89 -17.98 0.90 0.81
N ILE A 90 -17.10 1.88 1.08
CA ILE A 90 -17.48 3.30 1.00
C ILE A 90 -17.71 3.72 -0.45
N ALA A 91 -16.85 3.30 -1.38
CA ALA A 91 -17.00 3.61 -2.79
C ALA A 91 -18.31 3.07 -3.36
N SER A 92 -18.73 1.88 -2.91
CA SER A 92 -19.98 1.25 -3.34
C SER A 92 -21.21 2.04 -2.89
N ILE A 93 -21.13 2.71 -1.75
CA ILE A 93 -22.25 3.50 -1.20
C ILE A 93 -22.24 4.91 -1.77
N THR A 94 -21.08 5.55 -1.87
CA THR A 94 -20.95 6.94 -2.25
C THR A 94 -20.77 7.17 -3.75
N PHE A 95 -20.48 6.11 -4.50
CA PHE A 95 -20.14 6.17 -5.92
C PHE A 95 -18.95 7.09 -6.22
N SER A 96 -18.03 7.22 -5.27
CA SER A 96 -16.85 8.05 -5.42
C SER A 96 -15.89 7.45 -6.45
N LYS A 97 -15.63 8.20 -7.52
CA LYS A 97 -14.66 7.80 -8.55
C LYS A 97 -13.24 7.77 -7.97
N ASN A 98 -12.94 8.72 -7.09
CA ASN A 98 -11.63 8.78 -6.44
C ASN A 98 -11.36 7.52 -5.61
N LEU A 99 -12.30 7.13 -4.74
CA LEU A 99 -12.12 5.93 -3.92
C LEU A 99 -12.14 4.65 -4.75
N THR A 100 -12.95 4.61 -5.81
CA THR A 100 -12.94 3.47 -6.74
C THR A 100 -11.56 3.31 -7.38
N ASN A 101 -10.96 4.40 -7.83
CA ASN A 101 -9.62 4.38 -8.42
C ASN A 101 -8.57 3.96 -7.40
N CYS A 102 -8.67 4.46 -6.18
CA CYS A 102 -7.76 4.04 -5.09
C CYS A 102 -7.88 2.54 -4.84
N HIS A 103 -9.09 2.01 -4.79
CA HIS A 103 -9.31 0.58 -4.60
C HIS A 103 -8.66 -0.24 -5.72
N VAL A 104 -8.86 0.18 -6.97
CA VAL A 104 -8.27 -0.52 -8.13
C VAL A 104 -6.74 -0.53 -8.04
N MET A 105 -6.15 0.61 -7.70
CA MET A 105 -4.69 0.72 -7.57
C MET A 105 -4.16 -0.13 -6.42
N LEU A 106 -4.83 -0.11 -5.27
CA LEU A 106 -4.44 -0.95 -4.13
C LEU A 106 -4.54 -2.43 -4.48
N GLU A 107 -5.54 -2.84 -5.24
CA GLU A 107 -5.67 -4.22 -5.70
C GLU A 107 -4.52 -4.62 -6.61
N TYR A 108 -4.12 -3.76 -7.55
CA TYR A 108 -2.95 -4.02 -8.40
C TYR A 108 -1.68 -4.15 -7.56
N ILE A 109 -1.50 -3.27 -6.58
CA ILE A 109 -0.37 -3.32 -5.65
C ILE A 109 -0.38 -4.65 -4.90
N TYR A 110 -1.50 -5.02 -4.33
CA TYR A 110 -1.64 -6.26 -3.57
C TYR A 110 -1.23 -7.48 -4.40
N ARG A 111 -1.69 -7.55 -5.66
CA ARG A 111 -1.39 -8.67 -6.54
C ARG A 111 0.07 -8.77 -6.94
N ASN A 112 0.77 -7.65 -6.99
CA ASN A 112 2.14 -7.62 -7.51
C ASN A 112 3.21 -7.54 -6.43
N ILE A 113 2.85 -7.13 -5.21
CA ILE A 113 3.83 -6.87 -4.16
C ILE A 113 4.60 -8.12 -3.73
N GLU A 114 3.93 -9.26 -3.68
CA GLU A 114 4.54 -10.51 -3.30
C GLU A 114 5.63 -10.93 -4.30
N GLY A 115 5.34 -10.79 -5.58
CA GLY A 115 6.32 -11.09 -6.63
C GLY A 115 7.52 -10.16 -6.57
N PHE A 116 7.28 -8.88 -6.31
CA PHE A 116 8.32 -7.89 -6.13
C PHE A 116 9.23 -8.22 -4.95
N ALA A 117 8.64 -8.57 -3.82
CA ALA A 117 9.40 -8.96 -2.62
C ALA A 117 10.24 -10.22 -2.86
N LYS A 118 9.72 -11.18 -3.62
CA LYS A 118 10.48 -12.36 -3.99
C LYS A 118 11.69 -12.02 -4.85
N CYS A 119 11.55 -11.08 -5.78
CA CYS A 119 12.67 -10.61 -6.59
C CYS A 119 13.75 -9.95 -5.73
N LEU A 120 13.36 -9.12 -4.75
CA LEU A 120 14.30 -8.52 -3.81
C LEU A 120 15.04 -9.57 -2.99
N ASN A 121 14.31 -10.55 -2.47
CA ASN A 121 14.92 -11.63 -1.69
C ASN A 121 15.90 -12.46 -2.51
N SER A 122 15.59 -12.70 -3.77
CA SER A 122 16.49 -13.42 -4.67
C SER A 122 17.78 -12.65 -4.89
N GLU A 123 17.71 -11.34 -5.09
CA GLU A 123 18.90 -10.51 -5.25
C GLU A 123 19.75 -10.46 -3.98
N ILE A 124 19.11 -10.37 -2.83
CA ILE A 124 19.82 -10.40 -1.54
C ILE A 124 20.54 -11.72 -1.36
N LYS A 125 19.92 -12.83 -1.74
CA LYS A 125 20.51 -14.15 -1.65
C LYS A 125 21.71 -14.35 -2.59
N PHE A 126 21.82 -13.57 -3.63
CA PHE A 126 22.95 -13.64 -4.54
C PHE A 126 24.26 -13.27 -3.89
N ASP A 127 24.21 -12.45 -2.88
CA ASP A 127 25.40 -11.98 -2.17
C ASP A 127 25.89 -13.00 -1.14
N GLU A 128 25.14 -14.05 -0.90
CA GLU A 128 25.57 -15.16 -0.08
C GLU A 128 26.42 -16.14 -0.89
#